data_39642774c4cd877c3dd090662c7a52c5
#
_entry.id   39642774c4cd877c3dd090662c7a52c5
#
_cell.length_a   1.000
_cell.length_b   1.000
_cell.length_c   1.000
_cell.angle_alpha   90.00
_cell.angle_beta   90.00
_cell.angle_gamma   90.00
#
_symmetry.space_group_name_H-M   'P 1'
#
loop_
_entity.id
_entity.type
_entity.pdbx_description
1 polymer ?
#
loop_
_entity_poly.entity_id
_entity_poly.type
_entity_poly.pdbx_seq_one_letter_code
_entity_poly.pdbx_strand_id
1 'polypeptide(L)'
;MEVLEDPDYEQLKKRHLGEYHKYFNRMGLSLNDTRENRLVEMMFHYARYLMICSSRPGSQCANLQGIWNNRMRAPWSSNYTVNINTEMNYWMAERCNLGECQEPLFDLICRTAEDGKETAREVYGLSGWVSHHNLDIWGHSGPVGYFGQDEDPCSYSMWPMSSGWLCRHLWEHYCYTEDLDFLKDRHIR
;
A
#
# COMPACT_ATOMS: atom_id res chain seq x y z
N MET A 1 -7.87 -2.06 31.84
CA MET A 1 -8.61 -1.34 30.79
C MET A 1 -8.74 0.10 31.32
N GLU A 2 -7.78 0.95 30.96
CA GLU A 2 -7.88 2.37 31.29
C GLU A 2 -9.13 2.91 30.60
N VAL A 3 -10.01 3.50 31.37
CA VAL A 3 -11.12 4.31 30.85
C VAL A 3 -10.45 5.50 30.18
N LEU A 4 -10.49 5.55 28.85
CA LEU A 4 -10.09 6.74 28.10
C LEU A 4 -11.04 7.86 28.56
N GLU A 5 -10.54 8.75 29.40
CA GLU A 5 -11.23 10.02 29.64
C GLU A 5 -11.52 10.63 28.27
N ASP A 6 -12.77 11.08 28.06
CA ASP A 6 -13.20 11.67 26.79
C ASP A 6 -12.36 12.93 26.52
N PRO A 7 -11.37 12.88 25.63
CA PRO A 7 -10.45 13.98 25.49
C PRO A 7 -11.20 15.13 24.81
N ASP A 8 -11.05 16.33 25.34
CA ASP A 8 -11.55 17.56 24.72
C ASP A 8 -11.12 17.63 23.24
N TYR A 9 -12.06 18.02 22.37
CA TYR A 9 -11.84 18.13 20.92
C TYR A 9 -10.59 18.93 20.56
N GLU A 10 -10.31 20.02 21.23
CA GLU A 10 -9.14 20.87 20.97
C GLU A 10 -7.82 20.16 21.31
N GLN A 11 -7.82 19.31 22.31
CA GLN A 11 -6.65 18.47 22.63
C GLN A 11 -6.44 17.38 21.58
N LEU A 12 -7.52 16.72 21.13
CA LEU A 12 -7.47 15.73 20.05
C LEU A 12 -6.94 16.36 18.75
N LYS A 13 -7.49 17.50 18.38
CA LYS A 13 -7.08 18.27 17.22
C LYS A 13 -5.61 18.68 17.30
N LYS A 14 -5.16 19.20 18.43
CA LYS A 14 -3.76 19.59 18.65
C LYS A 14 -2.81 18.40 18.48
N ARG A 15 -3.14 17.24 19.05
CA ARG A 15 -2.34 16.01 18.90
C ARG A 15 -2.33 15.55 17.46
N HIS A 16 -3.50 15.50 16.81
CA HIS A 16 -3.62 15.12 15.39
C HIS A 16 -2.78 16.03 14.49
N LEU A 17 -2.89 17.34 14.64
CA LEU A 17 -2.10 18.29 13.85
C LEU A 17 -0.61 18.14 14.11
N GLY A 18 -0.21 17.92 15.37
CA GLY A 18 1.19 17.68 15.72
C GLY A 18 1.77 16.43 15.05
N GLU A 19 1.00 15.35 15.00
CA GLU A 19 1.41 14.12 14.31
C GLU A 19 1.40 14.27 12.78
N TYR A 20 0.34 14.83 12.23
CA TYR A 20 0.17 15.01 10.80
C TYR A 20 1.26 15.91 10.20
N HIS A 21 1.58 17.01 10.85
CA HIS A 21 2.56 17.98 10.38
C HIS A 21 3.99 17.44 10.39
N LYS A 22 4.31 16.41 11.17
CA LYS A 22 5.62 15.73 11.09
C LYS A 22 5.90 15.16 9.71
N TYR A 23 4.86 14.75 8.99
CA TYR A 23 4.95 14.23 7.63
C TYR A 23 4.66 15.32 6.59
N PHE A 24 3.57 16.04 6.78
CA PHE A 24 3.08 16.96 5.76
C PHE A 24 4.03 18.13 5.50
N ASN A 25 4.63 18.67 6.54
CA ASN A 25 5.51 19.85 6.44
C ASN A 25 6.92 19.53 5.88
N ARG A 26 7.24 18.26 5.62
CA ARG A 26 8.56 17.88 5.09
C ARG A 26 8.77 18.32 3.65
N MET A 27 7.71 18.51 2.90
CA MET A 27 7.76 18.85 1.49
C MET A 27 6.56 19.68 1.07
N GLY A 28 6.79 20.65 0.21
CA GLY A 28 5.76 21.47 -0.42
C GLY A 28 6.05 21.67 -1.89
N LEU A 29 5.01 21.93 -2.67
CA LEU A 29 5.07 22.37 -4.05
C LEU A 29 4.42 23.73 -4.16
N SER A 30 5.12 24.70 -4.71
CA SER A 30 4.60 26.03 -5.04
C SER A 30 4.99 26.39 -6.47
N LEU A 31 4.02 26.75 -7.26
CA LEU A 31 4.17 27.12 -8.65
C LEU A 31 3.73 28.60 -8.84
N ASN A 32 3.95 29.16 -10.04
CA ASN A 32 3.43 30.49 -10.35
C ASN A 32 1.90 30.51 -10.38
N ASP A 33 1.29 31.63 -9.99
CA ASP A 33 -0.14 31.77 -9.74
C ASP A 33 -1.00 31.78 -11.03
N THR A 34 -1.24 30.60 -11.58
CA THR A 34 -2.28 30.35 -12.57
C THR A 34 -3.35 29.42 -11.99
N ARG A 35 -4.54 29.38 -12.60
CA ARG A 35 -5.62 28.47 -12.16
C ARG A 35 -5.20 27.01 -12.26
N GLU A 36 -4.54 26.65 -13.33
CA GLU A 36 -4.04 25.30 -13.61
C GLU A 36 -2.99 24.89 -12.58
N ASN A 37 -2.05 25.77 -12.27
CA ASN A 37 -0.99 25.51 -11.31
C ASN A 37 -1.53 25.36 -9.89
N ARG A 38 -2.50 26.18 -9.48
CA ARG A 38 -3.17 25.99 -8.17
C ARG A 38 -3.86 24.62 -8.08
N LEU A 39 -4.45 24.13 -9.17
CA LEU A 39 -5.03 22.79 -9.19
C LEU A 39 -3.95 21.71 -9.05
N VAL A 40 -2.82 21.85 -9.75
CA VAL A 40 -1.68 20.92 -9.63
C VAL A 40 -1.12 20.91 -8.20
N GLU A 41 -0.91 22.07 -7.59
CA GLU A 41 -0.48 22.18 -6.18
C GLU A 41 -1.46 21.48 -5.24
N MET A 42 -2.75 21.75 -5.42
CA MET A 42 -3.79 21.12 -4.60
C MET A 42 -3.78 19.60 -4.76
N MET A 43 -3.68 19.09 -5.99
CA MET A 43 -3.63 17.64 -6.24
C MET A 43 -2.38 17.01 -5.63
N PHE A 44 -1.22 17.66 -5.73
CA PHE A 44 0.01 17.19 -5.10
C PHE A 44 -0.13 17.08 -3.56
N HIS A 45 -0.61 18.14 -2.93
CA HIS A 45 -0.79 18.15 -1.48
C HIS A 45 -1.89 17.19 -1.04
N TYR A 46 -2.96 17.05 -1.82
CA TYR A 46 -4.04 16.12 -1.52
C TYR A 46 -3.61 14.66 -1.64
N ALA A 47 -2.80 14.32 -2.64
CA ALA A 47 -2.23 12.97 -2.76
C ALA A 47 -1.35 12.62 -1.54
N ARG A 48 -0.50 13.56 -1.10
CA ARG A 48 0.29 13.39 0.13
C ARG A 48 -0.60 13.24 1.38
N TYR A 49 -1.65 14.06 1.49
CA TYR A 49 -2.63 13.93 2.55
C TYR A 49 -3.26 12.52 2.58
N LEU A 50 -3.71 12.02 1.44
CA LEU A 50 -4.32 10.69 1.37
C LEU A 50 -3.33 9.59 1.81
N MET A 51 -2.08 9.64 1.35
CA MET A 51 -1.04 8.69 1.76
C MET A 51 -0.80 8.74 3.27
N ILE A 52 -0.56 9.91 3.83
CA ILE A 52 -0.31 10.11 5.26
C ILE A 52 -1.48 9.60 6.11
N CYS A 53 -2.71 9.77 5.65
CA CYS A 53 -3.90 9.37 6.41
C CYS A 53 -4.24 7.88 6.27
N SER A 54 -3.82 7.22 5.19
CA SER A 54 -4.22 5.84 4.91
C SER A 54 -3.15 4.79 5.16
N SER A 55 -1.88 5.19 5.29
CA SER A 55 -0.78 4.23 5.41
C SER A 55 0.35 4.79 6.29
N ARG A 56 0.48 4.24 7.48
CA ARG A 56 1.54 4.58 8.44
C ARG A 56 2.13 3.33 9.08
N PRO A 57 3.35 3.38 9.60
CA PRO A 57 3.93 2.29 10.36
C PRO A 57 2.97 1.72 11.39
N GLY A 58 2.81 0.40 11.42
CA GLY A 58 1.89 -0.32 12.30
C GLY A 58 0.42 -0.36 11.85
N SER A 59 0.08 0.26 10.71
CA SER A 59 -1.25 0.12 10.10
C SER A 59 -1.27 -0.97 9.03
N GLN A 60 -2.45 -1.22 8.43
CA GLN A 60 -2.56 -2.02 7.22
C GLN A 60 -2.22 -1.16 6.00
N CYS A 61 -1.81 -1.84 4.91
CA CYS A 61 -1.60 -1.24 3.61
C CYS A 61 -2.87 -0.54 3.12
N ALA A 62 -2.72 0.60 2.43
CA ALA A 62 -3.84 1.28 1.78
C ALA A 62 -4.40 0.39 0.65
N ASN A 63 -5.71 0.13 0.70
CA ASN A 63 -6.40 -0.67 -0.31
C ASN A 63 -6.89 0.19 -1.49
N LEU A 64 -7.75 -0.35 -2.37
CA LEU A 64 -8.32 0.37 -3.52
C LEU A 64 -9.04 1.67 -3.16
N GLN A 65 -9.56 1.78 -1.95
CA GLN A 65 -10.20 3.00 -1.43
C GLN A 65 -9.37 3.68 -0.34
N GLY A 66 -8.07 3.39 -0.23
CA GLY A 66 -7.26 3.84 0.89
C GLY A 66 -7.72 3.19 2.19
N ILE A 67 -8.48 3.93 3.00
CA ILE A 67 -9.19 3.44 4.20
C ILE A 67 -10.66 3.87 4.21
N TRP A 68 -11.12 4.53 3.15
CA TRP A 68 -12.43 5.18 3.09
C TRP A 68 -13.43 4.34 2.30
N ASN A 69 -14.20 3.53 3.00
CA ASN A 69 -15.31 2.78 2.44
C ASN A 69 -16.52 2.83 3.37
N ASN A 70 -17.67 3.23 2.84
CA ASN A 70 -18.93 3.30 3.57
C ASN A 70 -19.95 2.25 3.13
N ARG A 71 -19.53 1.22 2.39
CA ARG A 71 -20.43 0.18 1.85
C ARG A 71 -20.11 -1.18 2.47
N MET A 72 -21.15 -1.97 2.75
CA MET A 72 -20.97 -3.38 3.16
C MET A 72 -20.30 -4.22 2.08
N ARG A 73 -20.60 -3.93 0.82
CA ARG A 73 -19.88 -4.46 -0.35
C ARG A 73 -19.15 -3.31 -1.03
N ALA A 74 -17.89 -3.20 -0.73
CA ALA A 74 -17.02 -2.22 -1.38
C ALA A 74 -16.86 -2.54 -2.87
N PRO A 75 -16.68 -1.53 -3.74
CA PRO A 75 -16.24 -1.77 -5.10
C PRO A 75 -14.94 -2.60 -5.09
N TRP A 76 -14.89 -3.65 -5.92
CA TRP A 76 -13.75 -4.58 -6.00
C TRP A 76 -13.34 -5.16 -4.64
N SER A 77 -14.29 -5.29 -3.71
CA SER A 77 -14.08 -5.78 -2.34
C SER A 77 -13.06 -5.01 -1.52
N SER A 78 -12.67 -3.80 -1.92
CA SER A 78 -11.54 -3.03 -1.33
C SER A 78 -10.26 -3.86 -1.18
N ASN A 79 -10.01 -4.77 -2.10
CA ASN A 79 -8.81 -5.62 -2.07
C ASN A 79 -7.54 -4.84 -2.44
N TYR A 80 -6.41 -5.51 -2.39
CA TYR A 80 -5.15 -5.03 -2.95
C TYR A 80 -5.02 -5.57 -4.37
N THR A 81 -5.42 -4.76 -5.35
CA THR A 81 -5.24 -5.10 -6.76
C THR A 81 -3.80 -4.77 -7.15
N VAL A 82 -3.02 -5.80 -7.44
CA VAL A 82 -1.55 -5.71 -7.60
C VAL A 82 -1.08 -5.85 -9.04
N ASN A 83 -1.97 -5.64 -10.00
CA ASN A 83 -1.56 -5.49 -11.40
C ASN A 83 -1.28 -4.03 -11.80
N ILE A 84 -1.57 -3.06 -10.93
CA ILE A 84 -1.20 -1.65 -11.04
C ILE A 84 -1.62 -0.82 -9.81
N ASN A 85 -2.81 -1.06 -9.22
CA ASN A 85 -3.42 -0.10 -8.29
C ASN A 85 -2.64 0.07 -7.01
N THR A 86 -2.25 -1.01 -6.36
CA THR A 86 -1.46 -0.96 -5.13
C THR A 86 -0.11 -0.30 -5.39
N GLU A 87 0.57 -0.67 -6.45
CA GLU A 87 1.85 -0.10 -6.84
C GLU A 87 1.74 1.41 -7.09
N MET A 88 0.68 1.84 -7.79
CA MET A 88 0.45 3.27 -8.05
C MET A 88 0.13 4.07 -6.78
N ASN A 89 -0.60 3.47 -5.82
CA ASN A 89 -0.87 4.11 -4.54
C ASN A 89 0.43 4.50 -3.81
N TYR A 90 1.46 3.66 -3.89
CA TYR A 90 2.72 3.85 -3.17
C TYR A 90 3.85 4.48 -3.98
N TRP A 91 3.69 4.62 -5.29
CA TRP A 91 4.77 5.09 -6.18
C TRP A 91 5.33 6.47 -5.81
N MET A 92 4.50 7.32 -5.24
CA MET A 92 4.91 8.67 -4.85
C MET A 92 5.69 8.73 -3.52
N ALA A 93 5.64 7.69 -2.69
CA ALA A 93 6.01 7.79 -1.27
C ALA A 93 7.46 8.27 -1.06
N GLU A 94 8.43 7.63 -1.69
CA GLU A 94 9.84 8.04 -1.58
C GLU A 94 10.07 9.45 -2.10
N ARG A 95 9.57 9.73 -3.31
CA ARG A 95 9.76 11.03 -3.98
C ARG A 95 9.11 12.19 -3.26
N CYS A 96 8.09 11.92 -2.46
CA CYS A 96 7.37 12.91 -1.67
C CYS A 96 7.81 12.97 -0.20
N ASN A 97 8.96 12.37 0.13
CA ASN A 97 9.51 12.31 1.49
C ASN A 97 8.51 11.71 2.50
N LEU A 98 7.92 10.56 2.12
CA LEU A 98 6.96 9.78 2.88
C LEU A 98 7.34 8.29 2.89
N GLY A 99 8.64 7.97 2.86
CA GLY A 99 9.15 6.59 2.77
C GLY A 99 8.57 5.69 3.86
N GLU A 100 8.41 6.19 5.08
CA GLU A 100 7.84 5.42 6.20
C GLU A 100 6.38 5.01 5.95
N CYS A 101 5.66 5.73 5.08
CA CYS A 101 4.30 5.36 4.70
C CYS A 101 4.25 4.09 3.83
N GLN A 102 5.39 3.58 3.37
CA GLN A 102 5.47 2.29 2.66
C GLN A 102 5.63 1.09 3.61
N GLU A 103 5.95 1.28 4.86
CA GLU A 103 6.14 0.17 5.81
C GLU A 103 4.98 -0.85 5.80
N PRO A 104 3.70 -0.42 5.80
CA PRO A 104 2.58 -1.37 5.71
C PRO A 104 2.57 -2.18 4.40
N LEU A 105 3.05 -1.59 3.28
CA LEU A 105 3.22 -2.31 2.02
C LEU A 105 4.33 -3.35 2.13
N PHE A 106 5.47 -2.99 2.73
CA PHE A 106 6.58 -3.93 2.92
C PHE A 106 6.17 -5.12 3.78
N ASP A 107 5.39 -4.89 4.83
CA ASP A 107 4.83 -5.96 5.67
C ASP A 107 3.85 -6.85 4.89
N LEU A 108 3.02 -6.27 4.03
CA LEU A 108 2.15 -7.04 3.14
C LEU A 108 2.97 -7.88 2.17
N ILE A 109 4.01 -7.33 1.55
CA ILE A 109 4.90 -8.06 0.63
C ILE A 109 5.54 -9.26 1.33
N CYS A 110 6.07 -9.08 2.54
CA CYS A 110 6.67 -10.17 3.32
C CYS A 110 5.66 -11.29 3.61
N ARG A 111 4.45 -10.95 4.06
CA ARG A 111 3.38 -11.95 4.30
C ARG A 111 3.00 -12.69 3.02
N THR A 112 2.82 -11.94 1.92
CA THR A 112 2.47 -12.52 0.62
C THR A 112 3.57 -13.43 0.09
N ALA A 113 4.84 -13.09 0.31
CA ALA A 113 5.96 -13.92 -0.10
C ALA A 113 5.99 -15.28 0.63
N GLU A 114 5.63 -15.30 1.92
CA GLU A 114 5.54 -16.56 2.66
C GLU A 114 4.42 -17.47 2.13
N ASP A 115 3.21 -16.93 1.93
CA ASP A 115 2.10 -17.67 1.31
C ASP A 115 2.42 -18.05 -0.14
N GLY A 116 3.07 -17.16 -0.86
CA GLY A 116 3.42 -17.31 -2.27
C GLY A 116 4.41 -18.44 -2.57
N LYS A 117 5.18 -18.91 -1.60
CA LYS A 117 6.05 -20.09 -1.74
C LYS A 117 5.23 -21.35 -1.95
N GLU A 118 4.14 -21.51 -1.21
CA GLU A 118 3.25 -22.64 -1.41
C GLU A 118 2.53 -22.54 -2.76
N THR A 119 2.03 -21.37 -3.11
CA THR A 119 1.38 -21.14 -4.40
C THR A 119 2.33 -21.41 -5.58
N ALA A 120 3.59 -20.99 -5.50
CA ALA A 120 4.58 -21.28 -6.55
C ALA A 120 4.81 -22.80 -6.72
N ARG A 121 4.88 -23.52 -5.61
CA ARG A 121 5.07 -24.98 -5.62
C ARG A 121 3.85 -25.71 -6.16
N GLU A 122 2.66 -25.38 -5.65
CA GLU A 122 1.43 -26.13 -5.97
C GLU A 122 0.89 -25.82 -7.37
N VAL A 123 0.96 -24.56 -7.79
CA VAL A 123 0.38 -24.13 -9.08
C VAL A 123 1.37 -24.25 -10.22
N TYR A 124 2.66 -23.98 -9.97
CA TYR A 124 3.68 -23.92 -11.04
C TYR A 124 4.76 -24.98 -10.93
N GLY A 125 4.88 -25.70 -9.83
CA GLY A 125 5.96 -26.67 -9.59
C GLY A 125 7.34 -26.02 -9.51
N LEU A 126 7.40 -24.74 -9.08
CA LEU A 126 8.63 -23.94 -9.05
C LEU A 126 9.02 -23.59 -7.61
N SER A 127 10.31 -23.33 -7.41
CA SER A 127 10.84 -22.68 -6.21
C SER A 127 10.68 -21.15 -6.30
N GLY A 128 10.82 -20.46 -5.15
CA GLY A 128 10.58 -19.03 -5.05
C GLY A 128 9.15 -18.75 -4.59
N TRP A 129 8.61 -17.60 -4.93
CA TRP A 129 7.25 -17.23 -4.57
C TRP A 129 6.56 -16.52 -5.73
N VAL A 130 5.23 -16.61 -5.75
CA VAL A 130 4.39 -15.93 -6.73
C VAL A 130 3.17 -15.34 -6.02
N SER A 131 2.68 -14.24 -6.52
CA SER A 131 1.37 -13.72 -6.18
C SER A 131 0.61 -13.36 -7.45
N HIS A 132 -0.71 -13.33 -7.35
CA HIS A 132 -1.59 -13.12 -8.48
C HIS A 132 -2.27 -11.76 -8.40
N HIS A 133 -3.26 -11.51 -9.25
CA HIS A 133 -3.88 -10.22 -9.49
C HIS A 133 -4.41 -9.50 -8.24
N ASN A 134 -4.88 -10.24 -7.24
CA ASN A 134 -5.52 -9.68 -6.05
C ASN A 134 -4.92 -10.29 -4.78
N LEU A 135 -4.60 -9.44 -3.83
CA LEU A 135 -4.22 -9.83 -2.48
C LEU A 135 -5.30 -9.38 -1.48
N ASP A 136 -5.24 -9.96 -0.31
CA ASP A 136 -6.02 -9.53 0.85
C ASP A 136 -5.13 -9.09 2.03
N ILE A 137 -5.73 -8.72 3.14
CA ILE A 137 -5.00 -8.27 4.34
C ILE A 137 -4.16 -9.39 4.99
N TRP A 138 -4.41 -10.65 4.64
CA TRP A 138 -3.69 -11.80 5.15
C TRP A 138 -2.49 -12.17 4.29
N GLY A 139 -2.36 -11.56 3.10
CA GLY A 139 -1.29 -11.83 2.14
C GLY A 139 -1.56 -13.05 1.26
N HIS A 140 -2.84 -13.44 1.06
CA HIS A 140 -3.19 -14.56 0.18
C HIS A 140 -2.67 -14.32 -1.24
N SER A 141 -1.92 -15.25 -1.77
CA SER A 141 -1.16 -15.13 -3.03
C SER A 141 -1.79 -15.85 -4.22
N GLY A 142 -2.71 -16.79 -3.94
CA GLY A 142 -3.37 -17.59 -4.97
C GLY A 142 -4.26 -16.79 -5.91
N PRO A 143 -4.59 -17.31 -7.09
CA PRO A 143 -5.53 -16.67 -7.99
C PRO A 143 -6.93 -16.68 -7.36
N VAL A 144 -7.60 -15.53 -7.37
CA VAL A 144 -8.99 -15.40 -6.90
C VAL A 144 -9.96 -15.70 -8.06
N GLY A 145 -11.16 -16.17 -7.73
CA GLY A 145 -12.20 -16.46 -8.72
C GLY A 145 -13.42 -17.12 -8.11
N TYR A 146 -14.44 -17.33 -8.91
CA TYR A 146 -15.63 -18.04 -8.49
C TYR A 146 -15.42 -19.55 -8.66
N PHE A 147 -14.90 -20.21 -7.66
CA PHE A 147 -14.71 -21.65 -7.67
C PHE A 147 -16.07 -22.34 -7.79
N GLY A 148 -16.28 -23.08 -8.91
CA GLY A 148 -17.47 -23.90 -9.14
C GLY A 148 -18.57 -23.27 -10.00
N GLN A 149 -18.33 -22.15 -10.65
CA GLN A 149 -19.17 -21.64 -11.72
C GLN A 149 -18.46 -21.78 -13.06
N ASP A 150 -18.99 -22.58 -13.95
CA ASP A 150 -18.40 -22.91 -15.26
C ASP A 150 -18.25 -21.70 -16.20
N GLU A 151 -18.84 -20.55 -15.85
CA GLU A 151 -18.93 -19.35 -16.69
C GLU A 151 -17.96 -18.24 -16.36
N ASP A 152 -17.21 -18.33 -15.24
CA ASP A 152 -16.22 -17.30 -14.88
C ASP A 152 -14.83 -17.91 -14.70
N PRO A 153 -14.07 -18.01 -15.78
CA PRO A 153 -12.71 -18.52 -15.70
C PRO A 153 -11.84 -17.59 -14.87
N CYS A 154 -11.06 -18.12 -13.93
CA CYS A 154 -10.07 -17.38 -13.14
C CYS A 154 -8.95 -16.74 -14.02
N SER A 155 -9.13 -16.70 -15.34
CA SER A 155 -8.12 -16.25 -16.29
C SER A 155 -7.62 -14.84 -16.03
N TYR A 156 -8.50 -13.92 -15.61
CA TYR A 156 -8.10 -12.56 -15.27
C TYR A 156 -7.20 -12.50 -14.02
N SER A 157 -7.42 -13.41 -13.08
CA SER A 157 -6.70 -13.43 -11.81
C SER A 157 -5.35 -14.15 -11.89
N MET A 158 -5.14 -14.97 -12.92
CA MET A 158 -3.90 -15.72 -13.19
C MET A 158 -2.75 -14.85 -13.71
N TRP A 159 -2.62 -13.65 -13.18
CA TRP A 159 -1.55 -12.71 -13.54
C TRP A 159 -0.39 -12.80 -12.55
N PRO A 160 0.72 -13.49 -12.87
CA PRO A 160 1.76 -13.84 -11.89
C PRO A 160 2.86 -12.77 -11.73
N MET A 161 2.70 -11.60 -12.33
CA MET A 161 3.76 -10.59 -12.39
C MET A 161 3.83 -9.68 -11.17
N SER A 162 2.87 -9.78 -10.25
CA SER A 162 2.78 -8.89 -9.08
C SER A 162 3.97 -9.03 -8.15
N SER A 163 4.48 -10.24 -7.93
CA SER A 163 5.64 -10.47 -7.06
C SER A 163 6.86 -9.66 -7.48
N GLY A 164 7.19 -9.67 -8.78
CA GLY A 164 8.30 -8.88 -9.32
C GLY A 164 8.07 -7.37 -9.21
N TRP A 165 6.83 -6.91 -9.44
CA TRP A 165 6.50 -5.48 -9.36
C TRP A 165 6.49 -4.99 -7.91
N LEU A 166 5.96 -5.76 -6.99
CA LEU A 166 5.99 -5.45 -5.55
C LEU A 166 7.43 -5.39 -5.01
N CYS A 167 8.30 -6.32 -5.40
CA CYS A 167 9.71 -6.30 -5.01
C CYS A 167 10.45 -5.04 -5.49
N ARG A 168 9.98 -4.40 -6.55
CA ARG A 168 10.56 -3.13 -7.00
C ARG A 168 10.41 -2.02 -5.95
N HIS A 169 9.34 -2.00 -5.16
CA HIS A 169 9.18 -1.03 -4.06
C HIS A 169 10.26 -1.20 -2.99
N LEU A 170 10.63 -2.44 -2.66
CA LEU A 170 11.72 -2.71 -1.73
C LEU A 170 13.07 -2.21 -2.27
N TRP A 171 13.32 -2.46 -3.55
CA TRP A 171 14.53 -1.99 -4.22
C TRP A 171 14.58 -0.46 -4.31
N GLU A 172 13.48 0.19 -4.68
CA GLU A 172 13.40 1.65 -4.73
C GLU A 172 13.63 2.26 -3.35
N HIS A 173 13.06 1.70 -2.29
CA HIS A 173 13.31 2.15 -0.91
C HIS A 173 14.81 2.11 -0.58
N TYR A 174 15.48 1.00 -0.88
CA TYR A 174 16.93 0.90 -0.73
C TYR A 174 17.67 1.97 -1.55
N CYS A 175 17.27 2.21 -2.79
CA CYS A 175 17.92 3.24 -3.63
C CYS A 175 17.78 4.66 -3.06
N TYR A 176 16.72 4.95 -2.31
CA TYR A 176 16.51 6.26 -1.68
C TYR A 176 17.17 6.39 -0.32
N THR A 177 17.32 5.30 0.42
CA THR A 177 17.80 5.30 1.81
C THR A 177 19.24 4.81 1.96
N GLU A 178 19.72 3.99 1.01
CA GLU A 178 20.97 3.23 1.11
C GLU A 178 21.05 2.34 2.36
N ASP A 179 19.89 1.98 2.94
CA ASP A 179 19.78 1.15 4.13
C ASP A 179 20.05 -0.32 3.79
N LEU A 180 21.28 -0.75 4.05
CA LEU A 180 21.70 -2.14 3.83
C LEU A 180 21.06 -3.13 4.82
N ASP A 181 20.70 -2.68 6.00
CA ASP A 181 20.07 -3.55 7.00
C ASP A 181 18.62 -3.80 6.60
N PHE A 182 17.87 -2.78 6.16
CA PHE A 182 16.57 -2.97 5.51
C PHE A 182 16.65 -3.97 4.35
N LEU A 183 17.63 -3.82 3.46
CA LEU A 183 17.77 -4.70 2.30
C LEU A 183 18.05 -6.15 2.70
N LYS A 184 18.83 -6.38 3.78
CA LYS A 184 19.10 -7.73 4.31
C LYS A 184 17.88 -8.33 5.00
N ASP A 185 17.18 -7.54 5.82
CA ASP A 185 16.05 -8.01 6.61
C ASP A 185 14.81 -8.27 5.77
N ARG A 186 14.62 -7.49 4.71
CA ARG A 186 13.49 -7.60 3.78
C ARG A 186 13.83 -8.36 2.49
N HIS A 187 15.01 -9.02 2.43
CA HIS A 187 15.35 -9.81 1.24
C HIS A 187 14.39 -11.00 1.10
N ILE A 188 13.57 -10.93 0.08
CA ILE A 188 12.61 -11.97 -0.26
C ILE A 188 13.25 -12.82 -1.38
N ARG A 189 13.61 -14.04 -1.01
CA ARG A 189 14.16 -15.05 -1.93
C ARG A 189 13.07 -15.82 -2.64
#